data_7497874ca538b6fb237f8418ffadc100
#
_entry.id   7497874ca538b6fb237f8418ffadc100
#
_cell.length_a   1.000
_cell.length_b   1.000
_cell.length_c   1.000
_cell.angle_alpha   90.00
_cell.angle_beta   90.00
_cell.angle_gamma   90.00
#
_symmetry.space_group_name_H-M   'P 1'
#
loop_
_entity.id
_entity.type
_entity.pdbx_description
1 polymer ?
#
loop_
_entity_poly.entity_id
_entity_poly.type
_entity_poly.pdbx_seq_one_letter_code
_entity_poly.pdbx_strand_id
1 'polypeptide(L)'
;MADTSWMRNREGMGVWEHRGKVAIVGWGQSHMDRRWDGVTMDRSCGGLSKEACLKAIADAGLSLDDIDGLITSPETRAEQTWAPRPYFAPPYDTEDGLTKASAEWIQREVGFKNIKYRESDAPYIGPMMVLAAQAVGDGLCETALVWYPMVNLAGRYGHNNPQNNRQEAPGQSAFTLPWGYQSGAMFNNLVIFQQYCKKYGKSHDGLAPLCLNLRRNGLRTPWGYYALHEPHQLTREEYLNGRVIEEPLVIYDCDRPVNTCAAFIFTTAERAKDLRQKPILRPQPCPE
;
A
#
# COMPACT_ATOMS: atom_id res chain seq x y z
N MET A 1 36.87 8.32 12.84
CA MET A 1 36.26 7.63 11.69
C MET A 1 35.13 6.77 12.23
N ALA A 2 33.92 6.88 11.70
CA ALA A 2 32.82 6.03 12.10
C ALA A 2 33.12 4.59 11.66
N ASP A 3 32.86 3.63 12.55
CA ASP A 3 32.96 2.20 12.20
C ASP A 3 31.88 1.87 11.16
N THR A 4 32.32 1.61 9.93
CA THR A 4 31.46 1.22 8.81
C THR A 4 31.52 -0.29 8.52
N SER A 5 32.15 -1.07 9.40
CA SER A 5 32.32 -2.53 9.23
C SER A 5 31.00 -3.29 9.10
N TRP A 6 29.90 -2.71 9.60
CA TRP A 6 28.54 -3.24 9.47
C TRP A 6 27.88 -2.97 8.11
N MET A 7 28.44 -2.05 7.32
CA MET A 7 27.95 -1.80 5.97
C MET A 7 28.35 -2.95 5.07
N ARG A 8 27.36 -3.63 4.51
CA ARG A 8 27.62 -4.67 3.51
C ARG A 8 28.40 -4.08 2.36
N ASN A 9 29.55 -4.65 2.08
CA ASN A 9 30.26 -4.41 0.84
C ASN A 9 29.33 -4.79 -0.31
N ARG A 10 29.07 -3.84 -1.21
CA ARG A 10 28.17 -4.03 -2.36
C ARG A 10 28.87 -4.68 -3.56
N GLU A 11 30.09 -5.20 -3.37
CA GLU A 11 30.77 -5.97 -4.40
C GLU A 11 29.88 -7.14 -4.82
N GLY A 12 29.59 -7.24 -6.11
CA GLY A 12 28.75 -8.27 -6.70
C GLY A 12 27.26 -7.93 -6.88
N MET A 13 26.74 -6.84 -6.29
CA MET A 13 25.33 -6.50 -6.47
C MET A 13 25.06 -5.58 -7.68
N GLY A 14 26.10 -5.14 -8.38
CA GLY A 14 25.98 -4.21 -9.51
C GLY A 14 25.35 -2.86 -9.13
N VAL A 15 25.44 -1.91 -10.02
CA VAL A 15 24.68 -0.67 -9.95
C VAL A 15 23.55 -0.79 -10.94
N TRP A 16 22.32 -0.52 -10.51
CA TRP A 16 21.18 -0.49 -11.43
C TRP A 16 21.47 0.49 -12.58
N GLU A 17 21.41 0.02 -13.80
CA GLU A 17 21.84 0.73 -15.01
C GLU A 17 21.07 2.03 -15.30
N HIS A 18 19.82 2.12 -14.79
CA HIS A 18 18.98 3.30 -14.91
C HIS A 18 19.07 4.24 -13.70
N ARG A 19 20.02 4.02 -12.79
CA ARG A 19 20.23 4.89 -11.64
C ARG A 19 20.44 6.34 -12.08
N GLY A 20 19.57 7.25 -11.57
CA GLY A 20 19.61 8.67 -11.91
C GLY A 20 19.00 9.02 -13.27
N LYS A 21 18.49 8.02 -14.03
CA LYS A 21 17.83 8.25 -15.33
C LYS A 21 16.30 8.27 -15.25
N VAL A 22 15.73 7.87 -14.11
CA VAL A 22 14.28 7.83 -13.86
C VAL A 22 13.96 8.67 -12.63
N ALA A 23 12.85 9.38 -12.67
CA ALA A 23 12.38 10.26 -11.61
C ALA A 23 10.89 10.03 -11.31
N ILE A 24 10.50 10.24 -10.05
CA ILE A 24 9.10 10.42 -9.64
C ILE A 24 8.78 11.91 -9.80
N VAL A 25 7.70 12.23 -10.51
CA VAL A 25 7.35 13.60 -10.89
C VAL A 25 5.95 14.02 -10.48
N GLY A 26 5.17 13.11 -9.93
CA GLY A 26 3.83 13.41 -9.45
C GLY A 26 3.33 12.35 -8.50
N TRP A 27 2.42 12.76 -7.61
CA TRP A 27 1.72 11.86 -6.72
C TRP A 27 0.28 12.30 -6.53
N GLY A 28 -0.56 11.36 -6.19
CA GLY A 28 -1.96 11.62 -5.89
C GLY A 28 -2.48 10.65 -4.86
N GLN A 29 -3.36 11.12 -4.01
CA GLN A 29 -4.07 10.29 -3.06
C GLN A 29 -5.56 10.59 -3.17
N SER A 30 -6.36 9.53 -3.22
CA SER A 30 -7.81 9.66 -3.11
C SER A 30 -8.20 10.16 -1.72
N HIS A 31 -9.45 10.56 -1.55
CA HIS A 31 -10.00 10.70 -0.21
C HIS A 31 -9.90 9.36 0.54
N MET A 32 -10.03 9.41 1.85
CA MET A 32 -9.91 8.24 2.70
C MET A 32 -11.22 7.99 3.42
N ASP A 33 -11.78 6.79 3.23
CA ASP A 33 -12.97 6.34 3.91
C ASP A 33 -12.66 5.23 4.90
N ARG A 34 -13.47 5.14 5.92
CA ARG A 34 -13.38 4.08 6.90
C ARG A 34 -14.02 2.79 6.41
N ARG A 35 -15.10 2.91 5.65
CA ARG A 35 -15.83 1.80 5.03
C ARG A 35 -16.65 2.31 3.85
N TRP A 36 -16.94 1.44 2.91
CA TRP A 36 -17.85 1.76 1.82
C TRP A 36 -19.30 1.78 2.29
N ASP A 37 -20.09 2.67 1.73
CA ASP A 37 -21.51 2.84 2.04
C ASP A 37 -22.43 1.82 1.34
N GLY A 38 -21.87 1.01 0.43
CA GLY A 38 -22.60 0.00 -0.34
C GLY A 38 -23.27 0.52 -1.61
N VAL A 39 -23.14 1.81 -1.92
CA VAL A 39 -23.90 2.47 -3.01
C VAL A 39 -23.06 3.39 -3.87
N THR A 40 -22.19 4.19 -3.26
CA THR A 40 -21.46 5.27 -3.95
C THR A 40 -20.27 4.74 -4.71
N MET A 41 -20.38 4.66 -6.04
CA MET A 41 -19.32 4.09 -6.91
C MET A 41 -18.04 4.89 -6.89
N ASP A 42 -18.09 6.21 -6.72
CA ASP A 42 -16.90 7.05 -6.58
C ASP A 42 -16.06 6.70 -5.34
N ARG A 43 -16.63 5.95 -4.39
CA ARG A 43 -15.97 5.45 -3.18
C ARG A 43 -15.64 3.97 -3.23
N SER A 44 -15.88 3.36 -4.38
CA SER A 44 -15.45 1.99 -4.68
C SER A 44 -13.94 1.92 -4.95
N CYS A 45 -13.42 0.73 -5.11
CA CYS A 45 -12.02 0.53 -5.48
C CYS A 45 -11.63 1.32 -6.74
N GLY A 46 -12.45 1.21 -7.77
CA GLY A 46 -12.23 1.89 -9.05
C GLY A 46 -12.36 3.41 -8.92
N GLY A 47 -13.37 3.89 -8.20
CA GLY A 47 -13.56 5.32 -7.95
C GLY A 47 -12.37 5.96 -7.25
N LEU A 48 -11.89 5.33 -6.16
CA LEU A 48 -10.71 5.78 -5.42
C LEU A 48 -9.43 5.72 -6.28
N SER A 49 -9.29 4.66 -7.09
CA SER A 49 -8.16 4.52 -8.01
C SER A 49 -8.17 5.63 -9.07
N LYS A 50 -9.31 5.88 -9.69
CA LYS A 50 -9.49 6.96 -10.67
C LYS A 50 -9.15 8.32 -10.09
N GLU A 51 -9.65 8.63 -8.89
CA GLU A 51 -9.37 9.88 -8.20
C GLU A 51 -7.86 10.06 -7.94
N ALA A 52 -7.19 9.04 -7.40
CA ALA A 52 -5.76 9.10 -7.13
C ALA A 52 -4.93 9.28 -8.41
N CYS A 53 -5.26 8.54 -9.47
CA CYS A 53 -4.60 8.64 -10.77
C CYS A 53 -4.72 10.05 -11.37
N LEU A 54 -5.92 10.61 -11.39
CA LEU A 54 -6.16 11.95 -11.93
C LEU A 54 -5.43 13.03 -11.12
N LYS A 55 -5.39 12.89 -9.78
CA LYS A 55 -4.63 13.80 -8.92
C LYS A 55 -3.13 13.72 -9.17
N ALA A 56 -2.57 12.52 -9.38
CA ALA A 56 -1.15 12.35 -9.68
C ALA A 56 -0.77 12.99 -11.02
N ILE A 57 -1.62 12.84 -12.05
CA ILE A 57 -1.43 13.46 -13.36
C ILE A 57 -1.48 14.99 -13.23
N ALA A 58 -2.46 15.52 -12.52
CA ALA A 58 -2.59 16.96 -12.28
C ALA A 58 -1.41 17.53 -11.47
N ASP A 59 -0.91 16.78 -10.47
CA ASP A 59 0.25 17.19 -9.67
C ASP A 59 1.53 17.28 -10.52
N ALA A 60 1.74 16.33 -11.42
CA ALA A 60 2.84 16.36 -12.38
C ALA A 60 2.71 17.48 -13.44
N GLY A 61 1.50 18.04 -13.61
CA GLY A 61 1.20 18.99 -14.69
C GLY A 61 1.10 18.34 -16.07
N LEU A 62 0.74 17.05 -16.11
CA LEU A 62 0.60 16.24 -17.31
C LEU A 62 -0.87 16.14 -17.74
N SER A 63 -1.08 15.67 -18.95
CA SER A 63 -2.38 15.29 -19.53
C SER A 63 -2.53 13.77 -19.60
N LEU A 64 -3.73 13.29 -19.92
CA LEU A 64 -3.97 11.87 -20.14
C LEU A 64 -3.16 11.31 -21.33
N ASP A 65 -2.92 12.12 -22.33
CA ASP A 65 -2.20 11.73 -23.54
C ASP A 65 -0.69 11.55 -23.30
N ASP A 66 -0.17 12.07 -22.18
CA ASP A 66 1.22 11.92 -21.77
C ASP A 66 1.51 10.58 -21.08
N ILE A 67 0.48 9.86 -20.66
CA ILE A 67 0.61 8.58 -19.94
C ILE A 67 0.61 7.44 -20.95
N ASP A 68 1.68 6.65 -20.97
CA ASP A 68 1.83 5.50 -21.85
C ASP A 68 2.20 4.19 -21.14
N GLY A 69 2.34 4.22 -19.78
CA GLY A 69 2.51 3.04 -18.95
C GLY A 69 1.51 3.00 -17.80
N LEU A 70 0.88 1.84 -17.53
CA LEU A 70 -0.07 1.61 -16.45
C LEU A 70 0.36 0.41 -15.60
N ILE A 71 0.52 0.60 -14.31
CA ILE A 71 0.99 -0.44 -13.40
C ILE A 71 0.15 -0.45 -12.12
N THR A 72 -0.41 -1.60 -11.79
CA THR A 72 -1.21 -1.77 -10.57
C THR A 72 -1.12 -3.19 -10.02
N SER A 73 -1.69 -3.40 -8.84
CA SER A 73 -2.03 -4.71 -8.33
C SER A 73 -3.47 -5.06 -8.70
N PRO A 74 -3.73 -6.26 -9.23
CA PRO A 74 -5.07 -6.65 -9.63
C PRO A 74 -5.99 -6.85 -8.44
N GLU A 75 -5.40 -7.19 -7.31
CA GLU A 75 -6.14 -7.61 -6.15
C GLU A 75 -6.55 -6.43 -5.30
N THR A 76 -7.79 -6.06 -5.43
CA THR A 76 -8.43 -5.48 -4.28
C THR A 76 -8.56 -6.56 -3.23
N ARG A 77 -8.14 -6.27 -2.04
CA ARG A 77 -8.34 -7.17 -0.90
C ARG A 77 -9.80 -7.50 -0.62
N ALA A 78 -10.71 -6.99 -1.43
CA ALA A 78 -12.13 -7.32 -1.42
C ALA A 78 -12.40 -8.78 -1.81
N GLU A 79 -11.60 -9.38 -2.67
CA GLU A 79 -11.69 -10.83 -3.01
C GLU A 79 -11.05 -11.71 -1.93
N GLN A 80 -10.10 -11.19 -1.21
CA GLN A 80 -9.57 -11.88 -0.07
C GLN A 80 -10.66 -11.89 1.03
N THR A 81 -10.72 -12.92 1.79
CA THR A 81 -11.62 -13.26 2.91
C THR A 81 -11.99 -12.12 3.89
N TRP A 82 -11.67 -10.92 3.58
CA TRP A 82 -11.73 -9.70 4.39
C TRP A 82 -12.97 -8.84 4.11
N ALA A 83 -13.52 -8.90 2.89
CA ALA A 83 -14.77 -8.23 2.60
C ALA A 83 -15.93 -9.11 3.07
N PRO A 84 -16.88 -8.59 3.81
CA PRO A 84 -18.08 -9.33 4.10
C PRO A 84 -18.81 -9.59 2.78
N ARG A 85 -18.91 -10.84 2.43
CA ARG A 85 -19.63 -11.31 1.26
C ARG A 85 -21.07 -10.81 1.08
N PRO A 86 -21.80 -10.28 2.10
CA PRO A 86 -23.14 -9.75 1.86
C PRO A 86 -23.18 -8.51 0.95
N TYR A 87 -22.04 -7.84 0.70
CA TYR A 87 -22.01 -6.71 -0.24
C TYR A 87 -21.92 -7.16 -1.71
N PHE A 88 -21.56 -8.41 -1.99
CA PHE A 88 -21.36 -8.92 -3.34
C PHE A 88 -22.04 -10.26 -3.52
N ALA A 89 -23.07 -10.33 -4.36
CA ALA A 89 -23.63 -11.58 -4.81
C ALA A 89 -22.80 -12.16 -5.97
N PRO A 90 -22.48 -13.47 -5.98
CA PRO A 90 -21.91 -14.09 -7.17
C PRO A 90 -22.90 -14.06 -8.35
N PRO A 91 -22.40 -14.02 -9.62
CA PRO A 91 -21.00 -14.00 -10.01
C PRO A 91 -20.38 -12.62 -9.75
N TYR A 92 -19.17 -12.62 -9.18
CA TYR A 92 -18.43 -11.38 -9.01
C TYR A 92 -17.93 -10.93 -10.38
N ASP A 93 -18.46 -9.82 -10.87
CA ASP A 93 -17.84 -9.13 -12.00
C ASP A 93 -16.61 -8.39 -11.47
N THR A 94 -15.46 -9.00 -11.65
CA THR A 94 -14.17 -8.46 -11.21
C THR A 94 -13.75 -7.24 -12.01
N GLU A 95 -14.44 -6.91 -13.09
CA GLU A 95 -14.16 -5.77 -13.97
C GLU A 95 -15.12 -4.58 -13.74
N ASP A 96 -15.92 -4.60 -12.71
CA ASP A 96 -16.89 -3.55 -12.39
C ASP A 96 -16.30 -2.37 -11.59
N GLY A 97 -15.04 -2.48 -11.18
CA GLY A 97 -14.36 -1.47 -10.36
C GLY A 97 -14.73 -1.53 -8.87
N LEU A 98 -15.55 -2.46 -8.42
CA LEU A 98 -15.86 -2.64 -7.00
C LEU A 98 -14.79 -3.43 -6.28
N THR A 99 -14.49 -4.61 -6.80
CA THR A 99 -13.55 -5.55 -6.21
C THR A 99 -12.20 -5.51 -6.86
N LYS A 100 -12.15 -5.12 -8.13
CA LYS A 100 -10.94 -5.04 -8.93
C LYS A 100 -10.98 -3.82 -9.85
N ALA A 101 -9.91 -3.07 -9.86
CA ALA A 101 -9.66 -1.98 -10.79
C ALA A 101 -8.35 -2.25 -11.53
N SER A 102 -8.41 -3.15 -12.52
CA SER A 102 -7.26 -3.50 -13.36
C SER A 102 -6.73 -2.32 -14.17
N ALA A 103 -5.55 -2.46 -14.76
CA ALA A 103 -5.00 -1.46 -15.65
C ALA A 103 -5.91 -1.24 -16.87
N GLU A 104 -6.52 -2.32 -17.40
CA GLU A 104 -7.49 -2.28 -18.47
C GLU A 104 -8.76 -1.52 -18.08
N TRP A 105 -9.26 -1.79 -16.86
CA TRP A 105 -10.44 -1.08 -16.34
C TRP A 105 -10.16 0.41 -16.23
N ILE A 106 -9.07 0.81 -15.59
CA ILE A 106 -8.67 2.23 -15.44
C ILE A 106 -8.41 2.87 -16.81
N GLN A 107 -7.77 2.16 -17.76
CA GLN A 107 -7.56 2.68 -19.10
C GLN A 107 -8.89 3.07 -19.76
N ARG A 108 -9.88 2.21 -19.69
CA ARG A 108 -11.22 2.44 -20.25
C ARG A 108 -11.95 3.58 -19.56
N GLU A 109 -12.01 3.55 -18.21
CA GLU A 109 -12.79 4.48 -17.42
C GLU A 109 -12.22 5.90 -17.37
N VAL A 110 -10.91 6.04 -17.45
CA VAL A 110 -10.22 7.34 -17.52
C VAL A 110 -10.06 7.83 -18.95
N GLY A 111 -9.99 6.91 -19.90
CA GLY A 111 -9.88 7.23 -21.33
C GLY A 111 -8.45 7.39 -21.83
N PHE A 112 -7.49 6.64 -21.27
CA PHE A 112 -6.12 6.62 -21.78
C PHE A 112 -6.05 5.98 -23.18
N LYS A 113 -5.41 6.69 -24.13
CA LYS A 113 -5.37 6.27 -25.56
C LYS A 113 -4.04 5.68 -25.98
N ASN A 114 -2.94 6.13 -25.38
CA ASN A 114 -1.59 5.92 -25.90
C ASN A 114 -0.81 4.84 -25.14
N ILE A 115 -1.49 3.89 -24.48
CA ILE A 115 -0.82 2.93 -23.60
C ILE A 115 0.02 1.94 -24.39
N LYS A 116 1.33 1.91 -24.07
CA LYS A 116 2.34 1.00 -24.63
C LYS A 116 2.68 -0.14 -23.67
N TYR A 117 2.66 0.13 -22.35
CA TYR A 117 3.01 -0.84 -21.32
C TYR A 117 1.91 -0.97 -20.28
N ARG A 118 1.59 -2.20 -19.90
CA ARG A 118 0.61 -2.51 -18.83
C ARG A 118 1.11 -3.65 -17.97
N GLU A 119 0.92 -3.52 -16.66
CA GLU A 119 1.17 -4.55 -15.67
C GLU A 119 0.10 -4.50 -14.59
N SER A 120 -0.66 -5.57 -14.45
CA SER A 120 -1.74 -5.67 -13.46
C SER A 120 -1.46 -6.69 -12.35
N ASP A 121 -0.35 -7.42 -12.41
CA ASP A 121 -0.06 -8.53 -11.47
C ASP A 121 1.07 -8.21 -10.48
N ALA A 122 1.38 -6.95 -10.31
CA ALA A 122 2.40 -6.55 -9.35
C ALA A 122 1.91 -6.76 -7.90
N PRO A 123 2.69 -7.43 -7.04
CA PRO A 123 2.18 -7.95 -5.77
C PRO A 123 1.83 -6.86 -4.73
N TYR A 124 2.52 -5.73 -4.72
CA TYR A 124 2.27 -4.58 -3.83
C TYR A 124 3.13 -3.38 -4.22
N ILE A 125 2.93 -2.24 -3.57
CA ILE A 125 3.46 -0.93 -3.98
C ILE A 125 4.97 -0.89 -4.23
N GLY A 126 5.80 -1.54 -3.41
CA GLY A 126 7.25 -1.55 -3.59
C GLY A 126 7.69 -2.13 -4.94
N PRO A 127 7.35 -3.39 -5.26
CA PRO A 127 7.58 -3.98 -6.58
C PRO A 127 6.97 -3.19 -7.73
N MET A 128 5.75 -2.63 -7.58
CA MET A 128 5.15 -1.80 -8.61
C MET A 128 6.00 -0.58 -8.95
N MET A 129 6.55 0.10 -7.95
CA MET A 129 7.45 1.25 -8.15
C MET A 129 8.76 0.83 -8.85
N VAL A 130 9.27 -0.37 -8.52
CA VAL A 130 10.46 -0.93 -9.21
C VAL A 130 10.14 -1.24 -10.66
N LEU A 131 9.01 -1.91 -10.92
CA LEU A 131 8.57 -2.22 -12.29
C LEU A 131 8.37 -0.96 -13.13
N ALA A 132 7.75 0.08 -12.57
CA ALA A 132 7.58 1.36 -13.26
C ALA A 132 8.93 2.01 -13.59
N ALA A 133 9.83 2.03 -12.62
CA ALA A 133 11.16 2.59 -12.85
C ALA A 133 11.94 1.80 -13.89
N GLN A 134 11.81 0.47 -13.89
CA GLN A 134 12.44 -0.39 -14.89
C GLN A 134 11.82 -0.18 -16.26
N ALA A 135 10.48 -0.19 -16.37
CA ALA A 135 9.79 0.00 -17.65
C ALA A 135 10.15 1.33 -18.33
N VAL A 136 10.24 2.42 -17.54
CA VAL A 136 10.69 3.72 -18.05
C VAL A 136 12.18 3.69 -18.43
N GLY A 137 13.01 3.07 -17.58
CA GLY A 137 14.45 2.96 -17.84
C GLY A 137 14.77 2.17 -19.12
N ASP A 138 14.06 1.07 -19.33
CA ASP A 138 14.20 0.20 -20.52
C ASP A 138 13.52 0.80 -21.77
N GLY A 139 12.80 1.91 -21.64
CA GLY A 139 12.09 2.54 -22.76
C GLY A 139 10.84 1.81 -23.22
N LEU A 140 10.26 0.94 -22.38
CA LEU A 140 8.98 0.27 -22.66
C LEU A 140 7.81 1.26 -22.63
N CYS A 141 7.95 2.32 -21.83
CA CYS A 141 7.09 3.50 -21.81
C CYS A 141 7.93 4.72 -21.42
N GLU A 142 7.44 5.91 -21.72
CA GLU A 142 8.09 7.16 -21.34
C GLU A 142 7.58 7.71 -20.02
N THR A 143 6.29 7.51 -19.74
CA THR A 143 5.63 7.99 -18.53
C THR A 143 4.71 6.92 -17.96
N ALA A 144 5.11 6.34 -16.83
CA ALA A 144 4.39 5.27 -16.14
C ALA A 144 3.57 5.84 -14.97
N LEU A 145 2.28 5.52 -14.95
CA LEU A 145 1.38 5.75 -13.84
C LEU A 145 1.27 4.46 -13.02
N VAL A 146 1.59 4.56 -11.74
CA VAL A 146 1.48 3.47 -10.76
C VAL A 146 0.42 3.83 -9.75
N TRP A 147 -0.48 2.91 -9.42
CA TRP A 147 -1.43 3.13 -8.33
C TRP A 147 -1.69 1.86 -7.53
N TYR A 148 -1.94 2.04 -6.26
CA TYR A 148 -2.21 0.96 -5.33
C TYR A 148 -3.44 1.26 -4.47
N PRO A 149 -4.57 0.63 -4.75
CA PRO A 149 -5.75 0.73 -3.91
C PRO A 149 -5.58 -0.13 -2.65
N MET A 150 -5.79 0.49 -1.50
CA MET A 150 -5.94 -0.18 -0.21
C MET A 150 -7.41 -0.11 0.16
N VAL A 151 -8.16 -1.14 -0.22
CA VAL A 151 -9.61 -1.13 -0.06
C VAL A 151 -10.06 -2.28 0.82
N ASN A 152 -10.69 -1.93 1.93
CA ASN A 152 -11.39 -2.84 2.82
C ASN A 152 -12.83 -2.35 2.97
N LEU A 153 -13.67 -2.73 2.03
CA LEU A 153 -15.02 -2.18 1.90
C LEU A 153 -15.85 -2.28 3.19
N ALA A 154 -15.61 -3.29 4.03
CA ALA A 154 -16.28 -3.48 5.30
C ALA A 154 -15.80 -2.57 6.44
N GLY A 155 -14.66 -1.92 6.29
CA GLY A 155 -14.03 -1.12 7.33
C GLY A 155 -13.60 -1.90 8.57
N ARG A 156 -13.40 -3.21 8.44
CA ARG A 156 -12.90 -4.11 9.50
C ARG A 156 -12.19 -5.31 8.92
N TYR A 157 -11.24 -5.84 9.66
CA TYR A 157 -10.63 -7.11 9.30
C TYR A 157 -11.53 -8.28 9.75
N GLY A 158 -11.70 -9.24 8.86
CA GLY A 158 -12.58 -10.38 9.08
C GLY A 158 -11.94 -11.57 9.79
N HIS A 159 -10.84 -11.38 10.52
CA HIS A 159 -10.07 -12.47 11.13
C HIS A 159 -10.88 -13.37 12.08
N ASN A 160 -11.87 -12.80 12.73
CA ASN A 160 -12.69 -13.50 13.72
C ASN A 160 -14.11 -13.78 13.22
N ASN A 161 -14.34 -13.78 11.90
CA ASN A 161 -15.63 -14.18 11.38
C ASN A 161 -15.72 -15.70 11.36
N PRO A 162 -16.63 -16.34 12.13
CA PRO A 162 -16.81 -17.80 12.12
C PRO A 162 -17.13 -18.36 10.74
N GLN A 163 -17.71 -17.54 9.85
CA GLN A 163 -17.98 -17.91 8.45
C GLN A 163 -16.73 -18.02 7.59
N ASN A 164 -15.60 -17.48 8.06
CA ASN A 164 -14.29 -17.60 7.41
C ASN A 164 -13.51 -18.83 7.91
N ASN A 165 -14.08 -19.67 8.78
CA ASN A 165 -13.51 -20.95 9.13
C ASN A 165 -13.52 -21.85 7.89
N ARG A 166 -12.45 -21.76 7.11
CA ARG A 166 -12.19 -22.70 6.02
C ARG A 166 -11.90 -24.05 6.66
N GLN A 167 -12.73 -25.03 6.32
CA GLN A 167 -12.45 -26.44 6.64
C GLN A 167 -11.28 -26.98 5.80
N GLU A 168 -10.87 -26.23 4.77
CA GLU A 168 -9.79 -26.58 3.87
C GLU A 168 -8.58 -25.66 4.11
N ALA A 169 -7.41 -26.24 4.12
CA ALA A 169 -6.14 -25.56 4.28
C ALA A 169 -5.32 -25.64 2.97
N PRO A 170 -5.62 -24.82 1.96
CA PRO A 170 -4.89 -24.87 0.69
C PRO A 170 -3.49 -24.28 0.82
N GLY A 171 -2.55 -24.87 0.08
CA GLY A 171 -1.18 -24.35 -0.02
C GLY A 171 -0.47 -24.31 1.33
N GLN A 172 0.18 -23.20 1.63
CA GLN A 172 0.98 -23.02 2.85
C GLN A 172 0.16 -23.13 4.14
N SER A 173 -1.13 -22.87 4.09
CA SER A 173 -2.02 -23.01 5.25
C SER A 173 -2.09 -24.47 5.74
N ALA A 174 -1.83 -25.47 4.87
CA ALA A 174 -1.80 -26.88 5.26
C ALA A 174 -0.74 -27.19 6.32
N PHE A 175 0.34 -26.38 6.38
CA PHE A 175 1.41 -26.55 7.36
C PHE A 175 1.17 -25.85 8.68
N THR A 176 0.23 -24.91 8.73
CA THR A 176 0.01 -24.05 9.90
C THR A 176 -1.32 -24.34 10.60
N LEU A 177 -2.40 -24.59 9.87
CA LEU A 177 -3.73 -24.85 10.43
C LEU A 177 -3.78 -26.03 11.42
N PRO A 178 -3.10 -27.17 11.20
CA PRO A 178 -3.11 -28.28 12.17
C PRO A 178 -2.56 -27.91 13.54
N TRP A 179 -1.78 -26.84 13.62
CA TRP A 179 -1.17 -26.32 14.84
C TRP A 179 -1.97 -25.18 15.48
N GLY A 180 -3.19 -24.93 15.00
CA GLY A 180 -4.02 -23.82 15.46
C GLY A 180 -3.62 -22.45 14.89
N TYR A 181 -2.70 -22.41 13.95
CA TYR A 181 -2.25 -21.20 13.32
C TYR A 181 -3.24 -20.74 12.25
N GLN A 182 -4.07 -19.79 12.57
CA GLN A 182 -4.79 -19.06 11.54
C GLN A 182 -3.80 -18.08 10.90
N SER A 183 -3.54 -18.27 9.61
CA SER A 183 -2.62 -17.42 8.87
C SER A 183 -3.14 -15.98 8.81
N GLY A 184 -2.37 -15.05 9.32
CA GLY A 184 -2.61 -13.62 9.23
C GLY A 184 -1.33 -12.87 9.58
N ALA A 185 -1.17 -11.68 9.00
CA ALA A 185 0.02 -10.87 9.24
C ALA A 185 0.25 -10.60 10.74
N MET A 186 -0.83 -10.41 11.49
CA MET A 186 -0.75 -10.21 12.93
C MET A 186 -0.16 -11.41 13.64
N PHE A 187 -0.64 -12.63 13.34
CA PHE A 187 -0.16 -13.82 14.02
C PHE A 187 1.32 -14.08 13.75
N ASN A 188 1.75 -13.95 12.51
CA ASN A 188 3.17 -14.11 12.16
C ASN A 188 4.07 -13.12 12.88
N ASN A 189 3.65 -11.85 12.96
CA ASN A 189 4.38 -10.81 13.66
C ASN A 189 4.35 -11.02 15.18
N LEU A 190 3.23 -11.48 15.73
CA LEU A 190 3.07 -11.76 17.15
C LEU A 190 4.06 -12.82 17.64
N VAL A 191 4.17 -13.96 16.94
CA VAL A 191 5.07 -15.04 17.34
C VAL A 191 6.53 -14.55 17.36
N ILE A 192 6.94 -13.81 16.36
CA ILE A 192 8.29 -13.24 16.29
C ILE A 192 8.51 -12.25 17.45
N PHE A 193 7.53 -11.42 17.73
CA PHE A 193 7.59 -10.44 18.80
C PHE A 193 7.66 -11.11 20.18
N GLN A 194 6.83 -12.12 20.43
CA GLN A 194 6.87 -12.91 21.68
C GLN A 194 8.23 -13.59 21.87
N GLN A 195 8.80 -14.18 20.81
CA GLN A 195 10.13 -14.78 20.86
C GLN A 195 11.21 -13.73 21.18
N TYR A 196 11.12 -12.55 20.55
CA TYR A 196 12.01 -11.44 20.84
C TYR A 196 11.93 -11.02 22.31
N CYS A 197 10.72 -10.79 22.81
CA CYS A 197 10.49 -10.41 24.19
C CYS A 197 11.08 -11.45 25.17
N LYS A 198 10.82 -12.73 24.94
CA LYS A 198 11.36 -13.82 25.76
C LYS A 198 12.89 -13.87 25.71
N LYS A 199 13.47 -13.78 24.51
CA LYS A 199 14.93 -13.88 24.32
C LYS A 199 15.68 -12.73 24.98
N TYR A 200 15.15 -11.51 24.91
CA TYR A 200 15.86 -10.31 25.36
C TYR A 200 15.30 -9.70 26.65
N GLY A 201 14.38 -10.38 27.32
CA GLY A 201 13.75 -9.87 28.56
C GLY A 201 13.01 -8.56 28.35
N LYS A 202 12.34 -8.39 27.19
CA LYS A 202 11.58 -7.19 26.88
C LYS A 202 10.09 -7.43 27.09
N SER A 203 9.35 -6.33 27.18
CA SER A 203 7.91 -6.33 27.34
C SER A 203 7.24 -5.48 26.28
N HIS A 204 5.94 -5.65 26.14
CA HIS A 204 5.11 -4.95 25.15
C HIS A 204 5.17 -3.42 25.29
N ASP A 205 5.35 -2.91 26.51
CA ASP A 205 5.41 -1.46 26.77
C ASP A 205 6.54 -0.73 26.03
N GLY A 206 7.55 -1.47 25.59
CA GLY A 206 8.63 -0.96 24.72
C GLY A 206 8.15 -0.45 23.34
N LEU A 207 6.97 -0.87 22.89
CA LEU A 207 6.36 -0.37 21.65
C LEU A 207 5.61 0.96 21.84
N ALA A 208 5.28 1.35 23.06
CA ALA A 208 4.53 2.58 23.34
C ALA A 208 5.13 3.83 22.69
N PRO A 209 6.44 4.13 22.79
CA PRO A 209 7.03 5.32 22.15
C PRO A 209 6.82 5.34 20.64
N LEU A 210 6.89 4.18 19.97
CA LEU A 210 6.65 4.05 18.54
C LEU A 210 5.20 4.40 18.21
N CYS A 211 4.23 3.76 18.88
CA CYS A 211 2.81 3.96 18.61
C CYS A 211 2.35 5.39 18.91
N LEU A 212 2.85 5.99 20.00
CA LEU A 212 2.57 7.39 20.32
C LEU A 212 3.13 8.34 19.25
N ASN A 213 4.35 8.07 18.77
CA ASN A 213 4.95 8.89 17.72
C ASN A 213 4.21 8.76 16.39
N LEU A 214 3.81 7.54 16.01
CA LEU A 214 2.99 7.29 14.82
C LEU A 214 1.64 8.02 14.90
N ARG A 215 0.97 7.97 16.05
CA ARG A 215 -0.27 8.72 16.28
C ARG A 215 -0.05 10.22 16.13
N ARG A 216 0.97 10.77 16.76
CA ARG A 216 1.32 12.19 16.65
C ARG A 216 1.57 12.63 15.21
N ASN A 217 2.29 11.82 14.44
CA ASN A 217 2.57 12.11 13.03
C ASN A 217 1.30 11.98 12.18
N GLY A 218 0.48 10.95 12.43
CA GLY A 218 -0.80 10.77 11.74
C GLY A 218 -1.77 11.92 11.94
N LEU A 219 -1.79 12.52 13.13
CA LEU A 219 -2.61 13.71 13.42
C LEU A 219 -2.13 14.97 12.69
N ARG A 220 -0.86 15.03 12.27
CA ARG A 220 -0.31 16.13 11.47
C ARG A 220 -0.57 15.98 9.97
N THR A 221 -1.15 14.86 9.57
CA THR A 221 -1.49 14.56 8.18
C THR A 221 -2.98 14.82 7.98
N PRO A 222 -3.40 15.97 7.43
CA PRO A 222 -4.81 16.40 7.41
C PRO A 222 -5.73 15.42 6.68
N TRP A 223 -5.20 14.66 5.74
CA TRP A 223 -5.93 13.66 4.95
C TRP A 223 -5.75 12.24 5.48
N GLY A 224 -5.06 12.08 6.61
CA GLY A 224 -4.80 10.77 7.21
C GLY A 224 -5.92 10.31 8.14
N TYR A 225 -5.99 9.00 8.37
CA TYR A 225 -7.04 8.38 9.19
C TYR A 225 -7.21 9.04 10.55
N TYR A 226 -6.13 9.28 11.27
CA TYR A 226 -6.21 9.82 12.63
C TYR A 226 -6.71 11.26 12.65
N ALA A 227 -6.29 12.09 11.70
CA ALA A 227 -6.79 13.47 11.62
C ALA A 227 -8.27 13.53 11.27
N LEU A 228 -8.77 12.62 10.43
CA LEU A 228 -10.14 12.62 9.94
C LEU A 228 -11.12 11.90 10.87
N HIS A 229 -10.69 10.79 11.49
CA HIS A 229 -11.62 9.88 12.18
C HIS A 229 -11.34 9.68 13.68
N GLU A 230 -10.12 9.89 14.12
CA GLU A 230 -9.71 9.75 15.52
C GLU A 230 -8.78 10.91 15.94
N PRO A 231 -9.26 12.17 15.92
CA PRO A 231 -8.42 13.36 16.10
C PRO A 231 -8.04 13.62 17.57
N HIS A 232 -7.47 12.64 18.25
CA HIS A 232 -6.97 12.79 19.60
C HIS A 232 -5.57 12.21 19.76
N GLN A 233 -4.79 12.77 20.67
CA GLN A 233 -3.46 12.26 21.05
C GLN A 233 -3.62 10.98 21.85
N LEU A 234 -2.79 10.00 21.51
CA LEU A 234 -2.70 8.76 22.30
C LEU A 234 -1.73 8.99 23.45
N THR A 235 -2.18 8.71 24.68
CA THR A 235 -1.32 8.71 25.85
C THR A 235 -0.70 7.33 26.08
N ARG A 236 0.40 7.28 26.87
CA ARG A 236 1.01 6.00 27.24
C ARG A 236 0.05 5.12 28.03
N GLU A 237 -0.74 5.73 28.91
CA GLU A 237 -1.72 5.01 29.74
C GLU A 237 -2.83 4.39 28.86
N GLU A 238 -3.40 5.15 27.94
CA GLU A 238 -4.39 4.64 26.98
C GLU A 238 -3.82 3.50 26.14
N TYR A 239 -2.55 3.65 25.69
CA TYR A 239 -1.88 2.61 24.93
C TYR A 239 -1.78 1.31 25.73
N LEU A 240 -1.27 1.37 26.97
CA LEU A 240 -1.08 0.19 27.80
C LEU A 240 -2.39 -0.48 28.23
N ASN A 241 -3.47 0.30 28.36
CA ASN A 241 -4.81 -0.19 28.68
C ASN A 241 -5.66 -0.44 27.42
N GLY A 242 -5.04 -0.43 26.22
CA GLY A 242 -5.73 -0.69 24.97
C GLY A 242 -6.37 -2.09 24.94
N ARG A 243 -7.46 -2.22 24.20
CA ARG A 243 -8.12 -3.51 24.00
C ARG A 243 -7.14 -4.52 23.40
N VAL A 244 -6.91 -5.61 24.11
CA VAL A 244 -6.08 -6.72 23.60
C VAL A 244 -6.74 -7.34 22.37
N ILE A 245 -5.96 -7.51 21.32
CA ILE A 245 -6.36 -8.22 20.09
C ILE A 245 -5.86 -9.65 20.15
N GLU A 246 -4.58 -9.82 20.44
CA GLU A 246 -3.93 -11.11 20.68
C GLU A 246 -2.72 -10.84 21.60
N GLU A 247 -2.68 -11.47 22.77
CA GLU A 247 -1.68 -11.21 23.82
C GLU A 247 -0.23 -11.31 23.31
N PRO A 248 0.62 -10.31 23.51
CA PRO A 248 0.43 -9.07 24.27
C PRO A 248 0.00 -7.84 23.44
N LEU A 249 -0.36 -7.99 22.18
CA LEU A 249 -0.64 -6.88 21.27
C LEU A 249 -2.04 -6.29 21.52
N VAL A 250 -2.09 -4.96 21.54
CA VAL A 250 -3.32 -4.19 21.70
C VAL A 250 -3.76 -3.55 20.38
N ILE A 251 -4.98 -3.02 20.34
CA ILE A 251 -5.56 -2.38 19.17
C ILE A 251 -4.70 -1.25 18.58
N TYR A 252 -3.85 -0.65 19.37
CA TYR A 252 -2.95 0.42 18.94
C TYR A 252 -1.68 -0.07 18.25
N ASP A 253 -1.38 -1.37 18.34
CA ASP A 253 -0.30 -2.01 17.60
C ASP A 253 -0.72 -2.41 16.19
N CYS A 254 -2.01 -2.30 15.89
CA CYS A 254 -2.59 -2.69 14.62
C CYS A 254 -2.83 -1.48 13.74
N ASP A 255 -2.72 -1.69 12.43
CA ASP A 255 -3.17 -0.71 11.45
C ASP A 255 -4.70 -0.53 11.48
N ARG A 256 -5.18 0.51 10.84
CA ARG A 256 -6.61 0.75 10.67
C ARG A 256 -7.05 0.35 9.27
N PRO A 257 -8.12 -0.46 9.14
CA PRO A 257 -8.70 -0.73 7.83
C PRO A 257 -9.26 0.57 7.25
N VAL A 258 -8.78 0.93 6.08
CA VAL A 258 -9.20 2.14 5.36
C VAL A 258 -9.44 1.81 3.89
N ASN A 259 -10.22 2.66 3.23
CA ASN A 259 -10.41 2.67 1.79
C ASN A 259 -9.76 3.92 1.23
N THR A 260 -8.69 3.76 0.51
CA THR A 260 -7.93 4.83 -0.13
C THR A 260 -7.10 4.27 -1.27
N CYS A 261 -6.62 5.13 -2.14
CA CYS A 261 -5.66 4.78 -3.19
C CYS A 261 -4.56 5.82 -3.25
N ALA A 262 -3.34 5.38 -3.46
CA ALA A 262 -2.21 6.24 -3.76
C ALA A 262 -1.71 5.96 -5.17
N ALA A 263 -1.32 7.02 -5.90
CA ALA A 263 -0.78 6.94 -7.24
C ALA A 263 0.50 7.78 -7.37
N PHE A 264 1.42 7.32 -8.23
CA PHE A 264 2.69 7.97 -8.52
C PHE A 264 2.94 7.99 -10.02
N ILE A 265 3.66 9.01 -10.49
CA ILE A 265 4.10 9.11 -11.88
C ILE A 265 5.61 9.03 -11.96
N PHE A 266 6.07 8.13 -12.81
CA PHE A 266 7.48 7.94 -13.16
C PHE A 266 7.71 8.39 -14.60
N THR A 267 8.83 9.08 -14.84
CA THR A 267 9.26 9.43 -16.18
C THR A 267 10.78 9.50 -16.24
N THR A 268 11.35 9.78 -17.42
CA THR A 268 12.80 9.95 -17.55
C THR A 268 13.27 11.18 -16.76
N ALA A 269 14.47 11.13 -16.21
CA ALA A 269 15.06 12.28 -15.51
C ALA A 269 15.25 13.50 -16.42
N GLU A 270 15.39 13.28 -17.72
CA GLU A 270 15.47 14.34 -18.73
C GLU A 270 14.14 15.09 -18.83
N ARG A 271 13.05 14.37 -19.11
CA ARG A 271 11.70 14.94 -19.21
C ARG A 271 11.27 15.62 -17.90
N ALA A 272 11.66 15.03 -16.77
CA ALA A 272 11.31 15.54 -15.45
C ALA A 272 11.80 16.98 -15.18
N LYS A 273 12.81 17.45 -15.88
CA LYS A 273 13.34 18.83 -15.72
C LYS A 273 12.36 19.90 -16.19
N ASP A 274 11.51 19.53 -17.16
CA ASP A 274 10.56 20.44 -17.81
C ASP A 274 9.16 20.34 -17.19
N LEU A 275 8.98 19.48 -16.17
CA LEU A 275 7.70 19.29 -15.52
C LEU A 275 7.51 20.18 -14.30
N ARG A 276 6.26 20.29 -13.86
CA ARG A 276 5.83 21.19 -12.77
C ARG A 276 6.54 20.92 -11.44
N GLN A 277 6.72 19.67 -11.09
CA GLN A 277 7.33 19.27 -9.83
C GLN A 277 8.84 19.10 -9.97
N LYS A 278 9.58 19.47 -8.93
CA LYS A 278 11.00 19.13 -8.87
C LYS A 278 11.15 17.62 -8.84
N PRO A 279 11.93 17.03 -9.75
CA PRO A 279 12.06 15.58 -9.81
C PRO A 279 12.68 15.02 -8.54
N ILE A 280 12.09 13.98 -7.98
CA ILE A 280 12.69 13.18 -6.93
C ILE A 280 13.60 12.16 -7.60
N LEU A 281 14.86 12.54 -7.70
CA LEU A 281 15.93 11.64 -8.11
C LEU A 281 16.44 10.90 -6.88
N ARG A 282 16.85 9.66 -7.04
CA ARG A 282 17.51 8.95 -5.94
C ARG A 282 18.74 9.76 -5.51
N PRO A 283 18.91 10.09 -4.23
CA PRO A 283 20.03 10.92 -3.77
C PRO A 283 21.35 10.34 -4.25
N GLN A 284 22.22 11.21 -4.73
CA GLN A 284 23.62 10.84 -4.88
C GLN A 284 24.16 10.48 -3.48
N PRO A 285 25.09 9.53 -3.35
CA PRO A 285 25.79 9.37 -2.08
C PRO A 285 26.39 10.73 -1.71
N CYS A 286 26.27 11.10 -0.41
CA CYS A 286 26.96 12.29 0.08
C CYS A 286 28.43 12.22 -0.40
N PRO A 287 28.97 13.32 -0.93
CA PRO A 287 30.41 13.37 -1.17
C PRO A 287 31.12 13.08 0.15
N GLU A 288 32.18 12.28 0.08
CA GLU A 288 33.04 11.91 1.22
C GLU A 288 33.62 13.14 1.92
#